data_9f5b3f9eb550c98eca6a50b21fcbf5c9
#
_entry.id   9f5b3f9eb550c98eca6a50b21fcbf5c9
#
_cell.length_a   1.000
_cell.length_b   1.000
_cell.length_c   1.000
_cell.angle_alpha   90.00
_cell.angle_beta   90.00
_cell.angle_gamma   90.00
#
_symmetry.space_group_name_H-M   'P 1'
#
loop_
_entity.id
_entity.type
_entity.pdbx_description
1 polymer ?
#
loop_
_entity_poly.entity_id
_entity_poly.type
_entity_poly.pdbx_seq_one_letter_code
_entity_poly.pdbx_strand_id
1 'polypeptide(L)' 'MDVEISTEFIKLDALLKFAALVGTGGEAKYVIAEGLVEVNGEVCTMRGKKLHTGDTVTFAGQTVKITR' A
#
# COMPACT_ATOMS: atom_id res chain seq x y z
N MET A 1 4.41 -7.62 8.38
CA MET A 1 3.03 -7.43 8.83
C MET A 1 2.07 -7.86 7.74
N ASP A 2 1.05 -8.59 8.11
CA ASP A 2 0.06 -9.05 7.13
C ASP A 2 -1.20 -8.22 7.28
N VAL A 3 -1.83 -7.88 6.16
CA VAL A 3 -3.10 -7.16 6.14
C VAL A 3 -4.12 -8.03 5.41
N GLU A 4 -5.16 -8.41 6.13
CA GLU A 4 -6.24 -9.22 5.55
C GLU A 4 -7.28 -8.31 4.91
N ILE A 5 -7.67 -8.62 3.68
CA ILE A 5 -8.73 -7.89 3.00
C ILE A 5 -9.90 -8.83 2.75
N SER A 6 -11.12 -8.26 2.74
CA SER A 6 -12.33 -9.04 2.49
C SER A 6 -12.84 -8.86 1.05
N THR A 7 -12.11 -8.10 0.25
CA THR A 7 -12.47 -7.80 -1.13
C THR A 7 -11.46 -8.44 -2.07
N GLU A 8 -11.73 -8.42 -3.36
CA GLU A 8 -10.85 -9.01 -4.36
C GLU A 8 -9.54 -8.24 -4.49
N PHE A 9 -9.57 -6.94 -4.26
CA PHE A 9 -8.37 -6.11 -4.29
C PHE A 9 -8.56 -4.92 -3.35
N ILE A 10 -7.44 -4.23 -3.08
CA ILE A 10 -7.45 -2.95 -2.37
C ILE A 10 -6.53 -2.00 -3.14
N LYS A 11 -6.92 -0.73 -3.25
CA LYS A 11 -6.06 0.26 -3.90
C LYS A 11 -4.91 0.65 -2.99
N LEU A 12 -3.77 1.01 -3.59
CA LEU A 12 -2.55 1.29 -2.84
C LEU A 12 -2.74 2.39 -1.79
N ASP A 13 -3.39 3.50 -2.15
CA ASP A 13 -3.62 4.58 -1.19
C ASP A 13 -4.49 4.11 -0.02
N ALA A 14 -5.52 3.34 -0.31
CA ALA A 14 -6.38 2.79 0.73
C ALA A 14 -5.62 1.80 1.62
N LEU A 15 -4.73 1.01 1.04
CA LEU A 15 -3.91 0.05 1.80
C LEU A 15 -3.04 0.77 2.82
N LEU A 16 -2.38 1.87 2.41
CA LEU A 16 -1.51 2.62 3.31
C LEU A 16 -2.28 3.15 4.52
N LYS A 17 -3.51 3.62 4.31
CA LYS A 17 -4.36 4.07 5.41
C LYS A 17 -4.84 2.90 6.25
N PHE A 18 -5.30 1.84 5.60
CA PHE A 18 -5.85 0.67 6.27
C PHE A 18 -4.82 0.00 7.18
N ALA A 19 -3.56 -0.04 6.73
CA ALA A 19 -2.46 -0.62 7.50
C ALA A 19 -1.88 0.37 8.51
N ALA A 20 -2.44 1.57 8.60
CA ALA A 20 -1.98 2.64 9.50
C ALA A 20 -0.53 3.05 9.23
N LEU A 21 -0.06 2.89 8.00
CA LEU A 21 1.28 3.36 7.62
C LEU A 21 1.27 4.87 7.40
N VAL A 22 0.12 5.42 7.06
CA VAL A 22 -0.11 6.86 6.99
C VAL A 22 -1.41 7.17 7.72
N GLY A 23 -1.61 8.44 8.08
CA GLY A 23 -2.78 8.84 8.86
C GLY A 23 -3.94 9.37 8.03
N THR A 24 -3.68 9.84 6.82
CA THR A 24 -4.72 10.47 5.99
C THR A 24 -4.56 10.06 4.52
N GLY A 25 -5.63 10.26 3.74
CA GLY A 25 -5.57 10.02 2.30
C GLY A 25 -4.63 10.99 1.60
N GLY A 26 -4.53 12.23 2.09
CA GLY A 26 -3.61 13.21 1.52
C GLY A 26 -2.16 12.79 1.72
N GLU A 27 -1.84 12.26 2.89
CA GLU A 27 -0.51 11.75 3.16
C GLU A 27 -0.19 10.55 2.27
N ALA A 28 -1.15 9.63 2.09
CA ALA A 28 -0.97 8.49 1.21
C ALA A 28 -0.65 8.94 -0.21
N LYS A 29 -1.43 9.89 -0.73
CA LYS A 29 -1.24 10.43 -2.06
C LYS A 29 0.16 11.04 -2.20
N TYR A 30 0.58 11.80 -1.18
CA TYR A 30 1.87 12.47 -1.20
C TYR A 30 3.04 11.48 -1.26
N VAL A 31 3.06 10.50 -0.36
CA VAL A 31 4.19 9.56 -0.28
C VAL A 31 4.27 8.68 -1.53
N ILE A 32 3.12 8.33 -2.11
CA ILE A 32 3.10 7.55 -3.34
C ILE A 32 3.67 8.38 -4.49
N ALA A 33 3.22 9.63 -4.63
CA ALA A 33 3.68 10.50 -5.70
C ALA A 33 5.17 10.80 -5.60
N GLU A 34 5.72 10.84 -4.38
CA GLU A 34 7.13 11.10 -4.15
C GLU A 34 8.04 9.88 -4.37
N GLY A 35 7.46 8.74 -4.73
CA GLY A 35 8.25 7.54 -4.98
C GLY A 35 8.75 6.86 -3.72
N LEU A 36 8.10 7.08 -2.59
CA LEU A 36 8.52 6.54 -1.30
C LEU A 36 7.92 5.17 -1.00
N VAL A 37 7.06 4.67 -1.89
CA VAL A 37 6.32 3.42 -1.70
C VAL A 37 6.74 2.41 -2.76
N GLU A 38 7.00 1.17 -2.34
CA GLU A 38 7.33 0.09 -3.25
C GLU A 38 6.25 -0.98 -3.20
N VAL A 39 5.91 -1.52 -4.36
CA VAL A 39 4.99 -2.64 -4.49
C VAL A 39 5.78 -3.80 -5.11
N ASN A 40 5.83 -4.92 -4.39
CA ASN A 40 6.60 -6.10 -4.84
C ASN A 40 8.05 -5.74 -5.19
N GLY A 41 8.64 -4.84 -4.40
CA GLY A 41 10.05 -4.46 -4.54
C GLY A 41 10.32 -3.35 -5.57
N GLU A 42 9.28 -2.81 -6.20
CA GLU A 42 9.45 -1.75 -7.21
C GLU A 42 8.71 -0.49 -6.79
N VAL A 43 9.33 0.66 -7.00
CA VAL A 43 8.70 1.95 -6.72
C VAL A 43 7.41 2.06 -7.54
N CYS A 44 6.32 2.43 -6.86
CA CYS A 44 5.03 2.61 -7.50
C CYS A 44 4.52 4.01 -7.17
N THR A 45 4.23 4.79 -8.21
CA THR A 45 3.71 6.15 -8.05
C THR A 45 2.23 6.26 -8.37
N MET A 46 1.57 5.12 -8.60
CA MET A 46 0.15 5.07 -8.95
C MET A 46 -0.69 4.79 -7.70
N ARG A 47 -1.34 5.82 -7.16
CA ARG A 47 -2.14 5.66 -5.94
C ARG A 47 -3.32 4.70 -6.13
N GLY A 48 -3.80 4.56 -7.35
CA GLY A 48 -4.91 3.66 -7.66
C GLY A 48 -4.49 2.25 -8.05
N LYS A 49 -3.22 1.90 -7.85
CA LYS A 49 -2.73 0.56 -8.13
C LYS A 49 -3.54 -0.47 -7.35
N LYS A 50 -4.12 -1.44 -8.04
CA LYS A 50 -4.88 -2.52 -7.40
C LYS A 50 -3.94 -3.56 -6.85
N LEU A 51 -4.07 -3.85 -5.56
CA LEU A 51 -3.26 -4.84 -4.86
C LEU A 51 -4.10 -6.05 -4.56
N HIS A 52 -3.54 -7.23 -4.78
CA HIS A 52 -4.23 -8.50 -4.60
C HIS A 52 -3.51 -9.34 -3.56
N THR A 53 -4.16 -10.43 -3.13
CA THR A 53 -3.54 -11.38 -2.21
C THR A 53 -2.18 -11.81 -2.74
N GLY A 54 -1.17 -11.76 -1.88
CA GLY A 54 0.20 -12.10 -2.23
C GLY A 54 1.08 -10.91 -2.57
N ASP A 55 0.48 -9.75 -2.89
CA ASP A 55 1.26 -8.55 -3.15
C ASP A 55 1.86 -8.01 -1.84
N THR A 56 3.02 -7.37 -1.94
CA THR A 56 3.68 -6.73 -0.80
C THR A 56 3.84 -5.25 -1.05
N VAL A 57 3.77 -4.47 0.01
CA VAL A 57 3.96 -3.02 -0.03
C VAL A 57 4.98 -2.64 1.03
N THR A 58 5.98 -1.86 0.64
CA THR A 58 7.02 -1.40 1.55
C THR A 58 7.00 0.13 1.62
N PHE A 59 6.99 0.66 2.83
CA PHE A 59 7.03 2.09 3.09
C PHE A 59 7.68 2.34 4.45
N ALA A 60 8.60 3.29 4.51
CA ALA A 60 9.27 3.72 5.75
C ALA A 60 9.88 2.53 6.52
N GLY A 61 10.48 1.59 5.78
CA GLY A 61 11.14 0.44 6.38
C GLY A 61 10.21 -0.67 6.84
N GLN A 62 8.91 -0.54 6.59
CA GLN A 62 7.92 -1.55 6.95
C GLN A 62 7.37 -2.21 5.69
N THR A 63 7.25 -3.54 5.73
CA THR A 63 6.69 -4.31 4.63
C THR A 63 5.38 -4.96 5.07
N VAL A 64 4.36 -4.79 4.25
CA VAL A 64 3.02 -5.33 4.48
C VAL A 64 2.70 -6.33 3.38
N LYS A 65 2.21 -7.51 3.75
CA LYS A 65 1.75 -8.51 2.78
C LYS A 65 0.23 -8.54 2.79
N ILE A 66 -0.36 -8.55 1.59
CA ILE A 66 -1.81 -8.62 1.45
C ILE A 66 -2.24 -10.08 1.56
N THR A 67 -3.19 -10.35 2.45
CA THR A 67 -3.77 -11.67 2.63
C THR A 67 -5.28 -11.60 2.52
N ARG A 68 -5.93 -12.77 2.47
CA ARG A 68 -7.39 -12.82 2.35
C ARG A 68 -7.99 -13.94 3.17
#